data_04cf463c40d77f724e8a8f32dbe00c54
#
_entry.id   04cf463c40d77f724e8a8f32dbe00c54
#
_cell.length_a   1.000
_cell.length_b   1.000
_cell.length_c   1.000
_cell.angle_alpha   90.00
_cell.angle_beta   90.00
_cell.angle_gamma   90.00
#
_symmetry.space_group_name_H-M   'P 1'
#
loop_
_entity.id
_entity.type
_entity.pdbx_description
1 polymer ?
#
loop_
_entity_poly.entity_id
_entity_poly.type
_entity_poly.pdbx_seq_one_letter_code
_entity_poly.pdbx_strand_id
1 'polypeptide(L)'
;LADAKWPDRKQPFLNEDMIEYYAIHKPDPYFKPDKGFNYSNVNYALLASIVERVSGISFAEYMRIKIFEPLCMDDSYIYEMRPDTTVSLYIEDIVQGYYTEKRRPMQAPNEYLNGVKGDKMMISNTEDMFQFWTAVDYGLLLPDSIQEEAFKPGSPKSKKRKDNYGFGWRIPGKYPGCYFHYGWW
;
A
#
# COMPACT_ATOMS: atom_id res chain seq x y z
N LEU A 1 6.03 -13.43 0.26
CA LEU A 1 7.27 -12.96 -0.42
C LEU A 1 8.52 -13.06 0.48
N ALA A 2 8.38 -12.85 1.80
CA ALA A 2 9.53 -12.95 2.73
C ALA A 2 10.26 -14.31 2.69
N ASP A 3 9.56 -15.37 2.31
CA ASP A 3 10.13 -16.73 2.15
C ASP A 3 10.66 -16.99 0.74
N ALA A 4 10.47 -16.09 -0.20
CA ALA A 4 11.04 -16.21 -1.53
C ALA A 4 12.58 -16.05 -1.43
N LYS A 5 13.31 -17.01 -1.95
CA LYS A 5 14.78 -16.91 -2.05
C LYS A 5 15.13 -15.91 -3.14
N TRP A 6 15.05 -14.62 -2.82
CA TRP A 6 15.53 -13.58 -3.72
C TRP A 6 17.06 -13.65 -3.79
N PRO A 7 17.65 -13.78 -4.96
CA PRO A 7 19.09 -14.10 -5.08
C PRO A 7 20.00 -12.95 -4.63
N ASP A 8 19.61 -11.71 -4.79
CA ASP A 8 20.41 -10.55 -4.38
C ASP A 8 19.57 -9.50 -3.66
N ARG A 9 19.70 -9.41 -2.33
CA ARG A 9 19.00 -8.42 -1.50
C ARG A 9 19.57 -6.99 -1.61
N LYS A 10 20.63 -6.78 -2.39
CA LYS A 10 21.16 -5.45 -2.70
C LYS A 10 20.44 -4.80 -3.88
N GLN A 11 19.70 -5.59 -4.65
CA GLN A 11 18.85 -5.10 -5.72
C GLN A 11 17.40 -5.00 -5.23
N PRO A 12 16.65 -3.96 -5.64
CA PRO A 12 15.26 -3.85 -5.28
C PRO A 12 14.44 -4.99 -5.91
N PHE A 13 13.47 -5.48 -5.17
CA PHE A 13 12.44 -6.39 -5.67
C PHE A 13 11.24 -5.55 -6.11
N LEU A 14 10.88 -5.63 -7.37
CA LEU A 14 9.86 -4.78 -8.00
C LEU A 14 8.54 -5.54 -8.21
N ASN A 15 7.51 -4.82 -8.66
CA ASN A 15 6.20 -5.43 -8.96
C ASN A 15 6.30 -6.48 -10.06
N GLU A 16 7.14 -6.26 -11.06
CA GLU A 16 7.38 -7.20 -12.17
C GLU A 16 7.97 -8.51 -11.64
N ASP A 17 8.96 -8.45 -10.76
CA ASP A 17 9.57 -9.63 -10.13
C ASP A 17 8.54 -10.41 -9.30
N MET A 18 7.66 -9.69 -8.60
CA MET A 18 6.56 -10.30 -7.85
C MET A 18 5.58 -11.02 -8.79
N ILE A 19 5.21 -10.40 -9.90
CA ILE A 19 4.28 -10.98 -10.89
C ILE A 19 4.92 -12.23 -11.52
N GLU A 20 6.19 -12.15 -11.92
CA GLU A 20 6.93 -13.29 -12.47
C GLU A 20 7.02 -14.45 -11.47
N TYR A 21 7.34 -14.14 -10.20
CA TYR A 21 7.37 -15.15 -9.14
C TYR A 21 6.03 -15.89 -9.01
N TYR A 22 4.90 -15.18 -8.99
CA TYR A 22 3.58 -15.80 -8.91
C TYR A 22 3.19 -16.55 -10.18
N ALA A 23 3.60 -16.07 -11.36
CA ALA A 23 3.36 -16.74 -12.63
C ALA A 23 4.10 -18.09 -12.73
N ILE A 24 5.31 -18.16 -12.20
CA ILE A 24 6.15 -19.37 -12.19
C ILE A 24 5.67 -20.35 -11.12
N HIS A 25 5.54 -19.90 -9.87
CA HIS A 25 5.32 -20.77 -8.71
C HIS A 25 3.85 -21.12 -8.47
N LYS A 26 2.91 -20.31 -8.96
CA LYS A 26 1.45 -20.52 -8.87
C LYS A 26 1.00 -21.05 -7.50
N PRO A 27 1.34 -20.36 -6.40
CA PRO A 27 0.99 -20.86 -5.07
C PRO A 27 -0.53 -20.97 -4.91
N ASP A 28 -0.97 -21.98 -4.20
CA ASP A 28 -2.38 -22.18 -3.91
C ASP A 28 -2.96 -21.01 -3.11
N PRO A 29 -4.18 -20.55 -3.41
CA PRO A 29 -4.84 -19.54 -2.62
C PRO A 29 -5.20 -20.09 -1.23
N TYR A 30 -5.13 -19.27 -0.19
CA TYR A 30 -5.50 -19.66 1.18
C TYR A 30 -6.95 -20.10 1.32
N PHE A 31 -7.84 -19.61 0.48
CA PHE A 31 -9.28 -19.95 0.43
C PHE A 31 -9.87 -19.55 -0.92
N LYS A 32 -11.03 -20.10 -1.22
CA LYS A 32 -11.82 -19.71 -2.41
C LYS A 32 -12.28 -18.25 -2.30
N PRO A 33 -12.50 -17.53 -3.41
CA PRO A 33 -13.11 -16.19 -3.40
C PRO A 33 -14.35 -16.13 -2.48
N ASP A 34 -14.49 -15.04 -1.74
CA ASP A 34 -15.59 -14.77 -0.79
C ASP A 34 -15.73 -15.73 0.39
N LYS A 35 -14.79 -16.66 0.60
CA LYS A 35 -14.83 -17.64 1.69
C LYS A 35 -13.94 -17.31 2.87
N GLY A 36 -13.13 -16.28 2.77
CA GLY A 36 -12.21 -15.90 3.84
C GLY A 36 -11.71 -14.48 3.69
N PHE A 37 -10.93 -14.06 4.68
CA PHE A 37 -10.20 -12.81 4.66
C PHE A 37 -8.79 -13.06 5.18
N ASN A 38 -7.82 -12.61 4.40
CA ASN A 38 -6.43 -12.49 4.83
C ASN A 38 -5.87 -11.16 4.31
N TYR A 39 -5.32 -10.35 5.21
CA TYR A 39 -4.63 -9.13 4.80
C TYR A 39 -3.43 -9.48 3.94
N SER A 40 -3.29 -8.84 2.79
CA SER A 40 -2.23 -9.14 1.84
C SER A 40 -1.74 -7.90 1.11
N ASN A 41 -0.51 -7.51 1.36
CA ASN A 41 0.19 -6.44 0.65
C ASN A 41 0.28 -6.74 -0.86
N VAL A 42 0.48 -8.02 -1.21
CA VAL A 42 0.56 -8.46 -2.61
C VAL A 42 -0.67 -8.04 -3.43
N ASN A 43 -1.85 -8.06 -2.83
CA ASN A 43 -3.07 -7.63 -3.54
C ASN A 43 -3.00 -6.17 -3.97
N TYR A 44 -2.48 -5.29 -3.11
CA TYR A 44 -2.34 -3.86 -3.42
C TYR A 44 -1.20 -3.60 -4.41
N ALA A 45 -0.13 -4.36 -4.33
CA ALA A 45 0.92 -4.32 -5.35
C ALA A 45 0.41 -4.76 -6.74
N LEU A 46 -0.44 -5.79 -6.80
CA LEU A 46 -1.10 -6.19 -8.04
C LEU A 46 -2.06 -5.12 -8.56
N LEU A 47 -2.80 -4.44 -7.68
CA LEU A 47 -3.67 -3.33 -8.08
C LEU A 47 -2.87 -2.17 -8.69
N ALA A 48 -1.73 -1.81 -8.11
CA ALA A 48 -0.83 -0.80 -8.70
C ALA A 48 -0.36 -1.21 -10.10
N SER A 49 0.04 -2.48 -10.28
CA SER A 49 0.44 -3.00 -11.59
C SER A 49 -0.73 -3.02 -12.60
N ILE A 50 -1.96 -3.24 -12.14
CA ILE A 50 -3.16 -3.11 -13.00
C ILE A 50 -3.36 -1.67 -13.43
N VAL A 51 -3.20 -0.71 -12.51
CA VAL A 51 -3.28 0.72 -12.83
C VAL A 51 -2.26 1.09 -13.90
N GLU A 52 -0.99 0.66 -13.76
CA GLU A 52 0.05 0.90 -14.78
C GLU A 52 -0.32 0.33 -16.15
N ARG A 53 -0.79 -0.92 -16.20
CA ARG A 53 -1.15 -1.58 -17.47
C ARG A 53 -2.36 -0.96 -18.15
N VAL A 54 -3.34 -0.50 -17.38
CA VAL A 54 -4.57 0.11 -17.92
C VAL A 54 -4.34 1.55 -18.32
N SER A 55 -3.56 2.32 -17.54
CA SER A 55 -3.28 3.74 -17.81
C SER A 55 -2.17 3.97 -18.84
N GLY A 56 -1.24 3.03 -18.97
CA GLY A 56 -0.06 3.15 -19.83
C GLY A 56 1.06 4.03 -19.25
N ILE A 57 0.95 4.45 -17.98
CA ILE A 57 1.96 5.26 -17.27
C ILE A 57 2.32 4.59 -15.95
N SER A 58 3.43 5.03 -15.31
CA SER A 58 3.83 4.46 -14.01
C SER A 58 2.78 4.75 -12.93
N PHE A 59 2.76 3.91 -11.90
CA PHE A 59 1.85 4.10 -10.77
C PHE A 59 2.13 5.43 -10.05
N ALA A 60 3.41 5.80 -9.90
CA ALA A 60 3.79 7.08 -9.32
C ALA A 60 3.26 8.26 -10.14
N GLU A 61 3.42 8.22 -11.47
CA GLU A 61 2.91 9.26 -12.35
C GLU A 61 1.38 9.30 -12.35
N TYR A 62 0.72 8.14 -12.32
CA TYR A 62 -0.74 8.08 -12.21
C TYR A 62 -1.24 8.73 -10.92
N MET A 63 -0.62 8.41 -9.78
CA MET A 63 -0.96 9.00 -8.48
C MET A 63 -0.72 10.51 -8.49
N ARG A 64 0.39 10.96 -9.07
CA ARG A 64 0.71 12.38 -9.17
C ARG A 64 -0.38 13.16 -9.91
N ILE A 65 -0.71 12.76 -11.15
CA ILE A 65 -1.64 13.52 -12.02
C ILE A 65 -3.12 13.31 -11.67
N LYS A 66 -3.48 12.18 -11.04
CA LYS A 66 -4.88 11.86 -10.75
C LYS A 66 -5.30 12.16 -9.32
N ILE A 67 -4.36 12.18 -8.39
CA ILE A 67 -4.63 12.35 -6.97
C ILE A 67 -3.89 13.56 -6.40
N PHE A 68 -2.56 13.57 -6.46
CA PHE A 68 -1.77 14.55 -5.70
C PHE A 68 -1.93 15.97 -6.24
N GLU A 69 -1.71 16.20 -7.53
CA GLU A 69 -1.85 17.52 -8.14
C GLU A 69 -3.27 18.08 -8.05
N PRO A 70 -4.35 17.32 -8.40
CA PRO A 70 -5.71 17.83 -8.27
C PRO A 70 -6.13 18.19 -6.84
N LEU A 71 -5.51 17.59 -5.84
CA LEU A 71 -5.77 17.84 -4.42
C LEU A 71 -4.77 18.82 -3.78
N CYS A 72 -3.86 19.41 -4.55
CA CYS A 72 -2.78 20.27 -4.04
C CYS A 72 -1.94 19.60 -2.94
N MET A 73 -1.65 18.30 -3.13
CA MET A 73 -0.80 17.50 -2.23
C MET A 73 0.65 17.60 -2.72
N ASP A 74 1.24 18.78 -2.58
CA ASP A 74 2.50 19.15 -3.24
C ASP A 74 3.74 18.45 -2.66
N ASP A 75 3.65 17.94 -1.42
CA ASP A 75 4.71 17.20 -0.75
C ASP A 75 4.49 15.67 -0.79
N SER A 76 3.48 15.21 -1.53
CA SER A 76 3.16 13.78 -1.62
C SER A 76 3.67 13.16 -2.92
N TYR A 77 4.30 11.99 -2.78
CA TYR A 77 4.78 11.23 -3.94
C TYR A 77 4.88 9.73 -3.62
N ILE A 78 4.95 8.92 -4.68
CA ILE A 78 5.30 7.51 -4.57
C ILE A 78 6.82 7.39 -4.79
N TYR A 79 7.54 6.93 -3.79
CA TYR A 79 8.97 6.65 -3.91
C TYR A 79 9.18 5.42 -4.79
N GLU A 80 9.99 5.55 -5.85
CA GLU A 80 10.26 4.47 -6.79
C GLU A 80 11.75 4.08 -6.75
N MET A 81 12.02 2.82 -6.45
CA MET A 81 13.33 2.22 -6.69
C MET A 81 13.44 1.80 -8.16
N ARG A 82 14.62 2.01 -8.74
CA ARG A 82 14.93 1.58 -10.11
C ARG A 82 15.68 0.23 -10.10
N PRO A 83 15.55 -0.59 -11.15
CA PRO A 83 16.21 -1.89 -11.22
C PRO A 83 17.74 -1.83 -11.09
N ASP A 84 18.33 -0.73 -11.54
CA ASP A 84 19.78 -0.47 -11.52
C ASP A 84 20.27 0.20 -10.22
N THR A 85 19.35 0.48 -9.28
CA THR A 85 19.68 1.13 -8.02
C THR A 85 20.11 0.10 -6.99
N THR A 86 21.29 0.29 -6.40
CA THR A 86 21.66 -0.45 -5.18
C THR A 86 20.81 0.03 -4.02
N VAL A 87 20.20 -0.90 -3.29
CA VAL A 87 19.38 -0.58 -2.12
C VAL A 87 20.25 0.12 -1.06
N SER A 88 20.03 1.41 -0.89
CA SER A 88 20.64 2.18 0.20
C SER A 88 19.96 1.85 1.52
N LEU A 89 20.72 1.87 2.62
CA LEU A 89 20.14 1.69 3.95
C LEU A 89 19.15 2.79 4.34
N TYR A 90 19.30 3.97 3.74
CA TYR A 90 18.50 5.15 4.07
C TYR A 90 18.04 5.84 2.79
N ILE A 91 16.85 6.43 2.84
CA ILE A 91 16.34 7.32 1.80
C ILE A 91 16.57 8.75 2.28
N GLU A 92 17.23 9.58 1.45
CA GLU A 92 17.46 10.98 1.75
C GLU A 92 16.13 11.76 1.69
N ASP A 93 16.08 12.89 2.40
CA ASP A 93 14.95 13.84 2.41
C ASP A 93 13.62 13.33 2.96
N ILE A 94 13.58 12.16 3.61
CA ILE A 94 12.40 11.70 4.34
C ILE A 94 12.67 11.46 5.81
N VAL A 95 11.61 11.55 6.61
CA VAL A 95 11.68 11.24 8.04
C VAL A 95 12.06 9.78 8.23
N GLN A 96 13.14 9.55 8.94
CA GLN A 96 13.66 8.23 9.23
C GLN A 96 12.78 7.48 10.24
N GLY A 97 12.35 6.28 9.89
CA GLY A 97 11.63 5.38 10.80
C GLY A 97 12.55 4.77 11.86
N TYR A 98 11.97 4.47 13.03
CA TYR A 98 12.65 3.78 14.12
C TYR A 98 11.79 2.66 14.68
N TYR A 99 12.44 1.57 15.10
CA TYR A 99 11.81 0.50 15.88
C TYR A 99 12.58 0.31 17.21
N THR A 100 11.99 -0.41 18.15
CA THR A 100 12.63 -0.66 19.44
C THR A 100 13.15 -2.09 19.48
N GLU A 101 14.46 -2.24 19.67
CA GLU A 101 15.10 -3.51 19.96
C GLU A 101 15.77 -3.46 21.34
N LYS A 102 15.45 -4.43 22.22
CA LYS A 102 16.01 -4.51 23.59
C LYS A 102 15.95 -3.17 24.36
N ARG A 103 14.83 -2.42 24.20
CA ARG A 103 14.59 -1.08 24.77
C ARG A 103 15.49 0.03 24.21
N ARG A 104 16.13 -0.18 23.07
CA ARG A 104 16.91 0.85 22.37
C ARG A 104 16.22 1.22 21.05
N PRO A 105 16.15 2.50 20.69
CA PRO A 105 15.69 2.89 19.38
C PRO A 105 16.73 2.47 18.32
N MET A 106 16.28 1.73 17.33
CA MET A 106 17.07 1.33 16.18
C MET A 106 16.46 1.94 14.93
N GLN A 107 17.28 2.48 14.07
CA GLN A 107 16.84 3.03 12.80
C GLN A 107 16.31 1.92 11.91
N ALA A 108 15.10 2.10 11.35
CA ALA A 108 14.53 1.17 10.41
C ALA A 108 15.28 1.27 9.06
N PRO A 109 15.92 0.21 8.58
CA PRO A 109 16.63 0.27 7.32
C PRO A 109 15.67 0.28 6.15
N ASN A 110 16.07 0.90 5.07
CA ASN A 110 15.42 0.69 3.78
C ASN A 110 15.77 -0.74 3.29
N GLU A 111 14.77 -1.45 2.80
CA GLU A 111 14.90 -2.85 2.41
C GLU A 111 14.63 -3.07 0.92
N TYR A 112 15.16 -4.14 0.35
CA TYR A 112 14.97 -4.50 -1.06
C TYR A 112 13.48 -4.65 -1.44
N LEU A 113 12.61 -5.04 -0.51
CA LEU A 113 11.16 -5.14 -0.72
C LEU A 113 10.46 -3.77 -0.82
N ASN A 114 11.14 -2.67 -0.52
CA ASN A 114 10.61 -1.32 -0.69
C ASN A 114 10.56 -0.89 -2.17
N GLY A 115 11.09 -1.69 -3.09
CA GLY A 115 10.84 -1.52 -4.52
C GLY A 115 9.43 -1.87 -4.98
N VAL A 116 8.64 -2.58 -4.15
CA VAL A 116 7.25 -2.91 -4.47
C VAL A 116 6.35 -1.71 -4.22
N LYS A 117 5.56 -1.33 -5.23
CA LYS A 117 4.64 -0.20 -5.20
C LYS A 117 3.19 -0.64 -4.95
N GLY A 118 2.39 0.24 -4.36
CA GLY A 118 0.95 0.06 -4.15
C GLY A 118 0.57 -0.43 -2.76
N ASP A 119 1.45 -1.14 -2.08
CA ASP A 119 1.25 -1.58 -0.70
C ASP A 119 1.99 -0.70 0.33
N LYS A 120 2.92 0.14 -0.15
CA LYS A 120 3.81 0.99 0.67
C LYS A 120 4.45 2.09 -0.17
N MET A 121 5.39 2.80 0.42
CA MET A 121 6.27 3.79 -0.22
C MET A 121 5.56 5.06 -0.73
N MET A 122 4.36 5.35 -0.27
CA MET A 122 3.81 6.69 -0.36
C MET A 122 4.45 7.56 0.72
N ILE A 123 5.09 8.62 0.33
CA ILE A 123 5.63 9.68 1.19
C ILE A 123 4.64 10.83 1.19
N SER A 124 4.37 11.41 2.34
CA SER A 124 3.40 12.49 2.50
C SER A 124 3.63 13.21 3.84
N ASN A 125 2.91 14.29 4.05
CA ASN A 125 2.83 15.01 5.31
C ASN A 125 1.37 15.07 5.83
N THR A 126 1.16 15.70 7.00
CA THR A 126 -0.16 15.78 7.64
C THR A 126 -1.12 16.69 6.89
N GLU A 127 -0.62 17.77 6.29
CA GLU A 127 -1.40 18.73 5.52
C GLU A 127 -1.96 18.08 4.25
N ASP A 128 -1.12 17.39 3.49
CA ASP A 128 -1.52 16.67 2.28
C ASP A 128 -2.51 15.54 2.60
N MET A 129 -2.26 14.78 3.67
CA MET A 129 -3.19 13.75 4.11
C MET A 129 -4.54 14.32 4.56
N PHE A 130 -4.57 15.54 5.10
CA PHE A 130 -5.80 16.24 5.39
C PHE A 130 -6.55 16.64 4.11
N GLN A 131 -5.86 17.12 3.07
CA GLN A 131 -6.45 17.39 1.76
C GLN A 131 -7.06 16.12 1.15
N PHE A 132 -6.30 15.01 1.18
CA PHE A 132 -6.79 13.72 0.70
C PHE A 132 -8.07 13.29 1.43
N TRP A 133 -8.05 13.32 2.77
CA TRP A 133 -9.22 12.92 3.55
C TRP A 133 -10.43 13.85 3.31
N THR A 134 -10.21 15.14 3.20
CA THR A 134 -11.25 16.11 2.87
C THR A 134 -11.89 15.78 1.52
N ALA A 135 -11.10 15.48 0.52
CA ALA A 135 -11.59 15.08 -0.80
C ALA A 135 -12.40 13.77 -0.76
N VAL A 136 -11.99 12.81 0.06
CA VAL A 136 -12.75 11.57 0.31
C VAL A 136 -14.06 11.88 0.99
N ASP A 137 -14.07 12.70 2.04
CA ASP A 137 -15.26 13.01 2.84
C ASP A 137 -16.32 13.77 2.04
N TYR A 138 -15.88 14.66 1.15
CA TYR A 138 -16.77 15.40 0.23
C TYR A 138 -17.11 14.67 -1.07
N GLY A 139 -16.70 13.43 -1.26
CA GLY A 139 -17.01 12.63 -2.45
C GLY A 139 -16.35 13.15 -3.74
N LEU A 140 -15.20 13.83 -3.66
CA LEU A 140 -14.56 14.45 -4.81
C LEU A 140 -13.68 13.47 -5.62
N LEU A 141 -13.27 12.35 -5.04
CA LEU A 141 -12.34 11.40 -5.66
C LEU A 141 -13.04 10.29 -6.44
N LEU A 142 -14.19 9.85 -5.97
CA LEU A 142 -14.91 8.72 -6.52
C LEU A 142 -16.41 9.06 -6.65
N PRO A 143 -17.11 8.48 -7.63
CA PRO A 143 -18.57 8.52 -7.65
C PRO A 143 -19.17 7.99 -6.34
N ASP A 144 -20.25 8.58 -5.86
CA ASP A 144 -20.89 8.23 -4.58
C ASP A 144 -21.11 6.73 -4.40
N SER A 145 -21.59 6.05 -5.44
CA SER A 145 -21.84 4.60 -5.41
C SER A 145 -20.59 3.77 -5.17
N ILE A 146 -19.44 4.20 -5.70
CA ILE A 146 -18.13 3.52 -5.51
C ILE A 146 -17.59 3.86 -4.13
N GLN A 147 -17.74 5.10 -3.68
CA GLN A 147 -17.32 5.50 -2.35
C GLN A 147 -18.12 4.77 -1.26
N GLU A 148 -19.44 4.69 -1.39
CA GLU A 148 -20.28 3.88 -0.51
C GLU A 148 -19.83 2.42 -0.46
N GLU A 149 -19.51 1.82 -1.61
CA GLU A 149 -19.03 0.45 -1.67
C GLU A 149 -17.65 0.28 -0.98
N ALA A 150 -16.75 1.26 -1.16
CA ALA A 150 -15.41 1.23 -0.55
C ALA A 150 -15.46 1.22 0.99
N PHE A 151 -16.49 1.83 1.58
CA PHE A 151 -16.67 1.88 3.03
C PHE A 151 -17.63 0.81 3.59
N LYS A 152 -18.15 -0.08 2.76
CA LYS A 152 -18.94 -1.23 3.24
C LYS A 152 -18.07 -2.32 3.84
N PRO A 153 -18.55 -3.00 4.89
CA PRO A 153 -17.90 -4.20 5.42
C PRO A 153 -17.86 -5.33 4.38
N GLY A 154 -16.77 -5.45 3.64
CA GLY A 154 -16.59 -6.39 2.54
C GLY A 154 -16.03 -7.76 2.94
N SER A 155 -15.44 -7.89 4.13
CA SER A 155 -14.84 -9.17 4.53
C SER A 155 -15.83 -10.05 5.31
N PRO A 156 -15.76 -11.40 5.16
CA PRO A 156 -16.63 -12.31 5.89
C PRO A 156 -16.57 -12.10 7.41
N LYS A 157 -17.71 -12.23 8.10
CA LYS A 157 -17.76 -12.07 9.57
C LYS A 157 -16.88 -13.10 10.26
N SER A 158 -16.14 -12.68 11.28
CA SER A 158 -15.31 -13.56 12.10
C SER A 158 -15.37 -13.14 13.56
N LYS A 159 -15.56 -14.11 14.47
CA LYS A 159 -15.53 -13.89 15.92
C LYS A 159 -14.13 -13.46 16.44
N LYS A 160 -13.08 -13.76 15.67
CA LYS A 160 -11.68 -13.48 16.04
C LYS A 160 -11.22 -12.10 15.63
N ARG A 161 -11.97 -11.41 14.76
CA ARG A 161 -11.58 -10.12 14.21
C ARG A 161 -12.50 -9.02 14.75
N LYS A 162 -11.92 -7.96 15.28
CA LYS A 162 -12.64 -6.81 15.84
C LYS A 162 -13.14 -5.85 14.76
N ASP A 163 -12.41 -5.76 13.66
CA ASP A 163 -12.67 -4.83 12.56
C ASP A 163 -13.07 -5.61 11.30
N ASN A 164 -13.89 -5.03 10.48
CA ASN A 164 -14.13 -5.46 9.11
C ASN A 164 -13.16 -4.73 8.16
N TYR A 165 -13.26 -4.97 6.85
CA TYR A 165 -12.40 -4.37 5.85
C TYR A 165 -13.19 -4.01 4.60
N GLY A 166 -13.05 -2.77 4.14
CA GLY A 166 -13.57 -2.29 2.85
C GLY A 166 -12.47 -2.23 1.80
N PHE A 167 -12.54 -1.31 0.85
CA PHE A 167 -11.50 -1.13 -0.16
C PHE A 167 -10.33 -0.32 0.44
N GLY A 168 -9.37 -1.03 1.07
CA GLY A 168 -8.23 -0.42 1.72
C GLY A 168 -8.47 0.14 3.14
N TRP A 169 -9.70 0.12 3.63
CA TRP A 169 -10.06 0.69 4.93
C TRP A 169 -10.39 -0.37 5.97
N ARG A 170 -9.88 -0.20 7.18
CA ARG A 170 -10.35 -0.93 8.36
C ARG A 170 -11.61 -0.25 8.88
N ILE A 171 -12.63 -1.05 9.15
CA ILE A 171 -13.96 -0.61 9.58
C ILE A 171 -14.21 -1.16 10.98
N PRO A 172 -14.02 -0.35 12.04
CA PRO A 172 -14.19 -0.81 13.40
C PRO A 172 -15.66 -1.01 13.73
N GLY A 173 -16.02 -2.20 14.25
CA GLY A 173 -17.39 -2.48 14.64
C GLY A 173 -17.90 -1.65 15.83
N LYS A 174 -16.98 -1.12 16.65
CA LYS A 174 -17.32 -0.32 17.85
C LYS A 174 -17.61 1.15 17.53
N TYR A 175 -17.08 1.69 16.44
CA TYR A 175 -17.18 3.11 16.10
C TYR A 175 -17.74 3.27 14.68
N PRO A 176 -19.08 3.29 14.53
CA PRO A 176 -19.70 3.50 13.21
C PRO A 176 -19.25 4.82 12.58
N GLY A 177 -19.00 4.81 11.28
CA GLY A 177 -18.54 5.99 10.53
C GLY A 177 -17.06 6.33 10.70
N CYS A 178 -16.28 5.53 11.46
CA CYS A 178 -14.84 5.67 11.55
C CYS A 178 -14.16 4.68 10.59
N TYR A 179 -13.16 5.18 9.89
CA TYR A 179 -12.35 4.39 8.98
C TYR A 179 -10.88 4.69 9.24
N PHE A 180 -10.00 3.68 9.17
CA PHE A 180 -8.58 3.87 9.42
C PHE A 180 -7.75 2.82 8.71
N HIS A 181 -6.47 3.07 8.60
CA HIS A 181 -5.47 2.06 8.26
C HIS A 181 -4.17 2.35 9.02
N TYR A 182 -3.42 1.31 9.32
CA TYR A 182 -2.10 1.45 9.91
C TYR A 182 -1.05 1.43 8.81
N GLY A 183 0.00 2.24 8.98
CA GLY A 183 1.28 2.03 8.34
C GLY A 183 2.14 1.06 9.15
N TRP A 184 3.13 0.50 8.53
CA TRP A 184 4.15 -0.31 9.18
C TRP A 184 5.51 -0.01 8.56
N TRP A 185 6.31 0.64 9.34
CA TRP A 185 7.81 0.69 9.28
C TRP A 185 8.34 1.38 10.52
#